data_6c22c2ae0251c862d92b24693269fd99
#
_entry.id   6c22c2ae0251c862d92b24693269fd99
#
_cell.length_a   1.000
_cell.length_b   1.000
_cell.length_c   1.000
_cell.angle_alpha   90.00
_cell.angle_beta   90.00
_cell.angle_gamma   90.00
#
_symmetry.space_group_name_H-M   'P 1'
#
loop_
_entity.id
_entity.type
_entity.pdbx_description
1 polymer ?
#
loop_
_entity_poly.entity_id
_entity_poly.type
_entity_poly.pdbx_seq_one_letter_code
_entity_poly.pdbx_strand_id
1 'polypeptide(L)'
;MASLAVALGATHSIAADAARISHLSAFAPASAFSPPAPLRIRDRRNHPRHTRVSASLFGSSFPPASSAASASSASQATAAAEAAGTTVWFQKTIELPPYKRGCHIITSQIMRAVPEIAEFRVGIANIFVLHTSASLTINENASPDVPLDMEDALNRIAPEGNHYRHLDEGYDDMPAHVKSSLMGCSLTVPIMSGRFKLGTWQGIYMNEHRNYGGARQLCVTIQGEKRADGRVYR
;
A
#
# COMPACT_ATOMS: atom_id res chain seq x y z
N MET A 1 54.49 25.27 45.78
CA MET A 1 55.09 24.03 46.26
C MET A 1 54.49 22.92 45.46
N ALA A 2 55.14 22.44 44.37
CA ALA A 2 55.92 21.23 44.31
C ALA A 2 55.01 20.01 44.55
N SER A 3 54.82 19.06 43.60
CA SER A 3 55.81 18.22 42.90
C SER A 3 55.09 17.40 41.82
N LEU A 4 55.43 17.44 40.71
CA LEU A 4 56.03 16.60 39.66
C LEU A 4 56.30 15.12 40.08
N ALA A 5 55.72 14.18 39.37
CA ALA A 5 56.27 12.82 39.19
C ALA A 5 55.88 12.24 37.83
N VAL A 6 56.88 12.00 37.05
CA VAL A 6 56.99 11.32 35.75
C VAL A 6 57.20 9.81 35.97
N ALA A 7 56.63 8.94 35.15
CA ALA A 7 57.14 7.63 34.79
C ALA A 7 56.40 7.15 33.53
N LEU A 8 56.97 7.20 32.36
CA LEU A 8 57.78 6.21 31.62
C LEU A 8 57.24 4.75 31.65
N GLY A 9 56.69 4.30 30.52
CA GLY A 9 57.34 3.34 29.64
C GLY A 9 56.85 1.91 29.79
N ALA A 10 56.27 1.38 28.74
CA ALA A 10 56.55 0.03 28.28
C ALA A 10 55.93 -0.22 26.90
N THR A 11 56.73 -0.11 25.91
CA THR A 11 56.51 -0.70 24.55
C THR A 11 56.67 -2.22 24.66
N HIS A 12 55.67 -2.96 24.24
CA HIS A 12 55.89 -4.38 23.87
C HIS A 12 55.38 -4.60 22.44
N SER A 13 56.33 -4.72 21.55
CA SER A 13 56.31 -5.36 20.26
C SER A 13 56.06 -6.86 20.45
N ILE A 14 55.08 -7.44 19.80
CA ILE A 14 55.12 -8.87 19.49
C ILE A 14 54.81 -9.03 18.00
N ALA A 15 55.87 -9.43 17.31
CA ALA A 15 55.83 -9.92 15.94
C ALA A 15 55.36 -11.39 15.91
N ALA A 16 54.74 -11.71 14.79
CA ALA A 16 54.70 -12.99 14.10
C ALA A 16 54.32 -14.25 14.88
N ASP A 17 53.20 -14.82 14.45
CA ASP A 17 53.17 -16.25 14.21
C ASP A 17 52.26 -16.56 12.98
N ALA A 18 52.94 -16.85 11.87
CA ALA A 18 52.38 -17.37 10.64
C ALA A 18 52.73 -18.86 10.58
N ALA A 19 51.78 -19.70 10.92
CA ALA A 19 51.93 -21.12 10.62
C ALA A 19 50.59 -21.83 10.44
N ARG A 20 50.34 -22.22 9.19
CA ARG A 20 49.69 -23.47 8.74
C ARG A 20 48.33 -23.82 9.30
N ILE A 21 47.32 -23.77 8.43
CA ILE A 21 46.49 -24.96 8.16
C ILE A 21 46.01 -24.88 6.69
N SER A 22 46.64 -25.67 5.86
CA SER A 22 46.19 -26.08 4.54
C SER A 22 45.18 -27.23 4.72
N HIS A 23 43.92 -26.97 4.49
CA HIS A 23 42.95 -27.99 4.16
C HIS A 23 42.30 -27.62 2.83
N LEU A 24 42.80 -28.24 1.80
CA LEU A 24 42.09 -28.45 0.54
C LEU A 24 40.81 -29.22 0.84
N SER A 25 39.68 -28.57 0.69
CA SER A 25 38.38 -29.26 0.55
C SER A 25 37.94 -29.08 -0.90
N ALA A 26 37.80 -30.21 -1.57
CA ALA A 26 37.46 -30.35 -2.96
C ALA A 26 36.14 -29.66 -3.31
N PHE A 27 36.23 -28.79 -4.32
CA PHE A 27 35.02 -28.26 -4.99
C PHE A 27 34.34 -29.43 -5.72
N ALA A 28 33.16 -29.80 -5.30
CA ALA A 28 32.26 -30.62 -6.09
C ALA A 28 31.69 -29.76 -7.24
N PRO A 29 31.61 -30.30 -8.48
CA PRO A 29 31.07 -29.53 -9.60
C PRO A 29 29.59 -29.28 -9.39
N ALA A 30 29.17 -28.02 -9.62
CA ALA A 30 27.79 -27.59 -9.62
C ALA A 30 26.97 -28.47 -10.59
N SER A 31 25.98 -29.17 -10.08
CA SER A 31 24.98 -29.88 -10.89
C SER A 31 24.27 -28.87 -11.79
N ALA A 32 24.28 -29.13 -13.08
CA ALA A 32 23.64 -28.34 -14.11
C ALA A 32 22.14 -28.19 -13.79
N PHE A 33 21.74 -26.97 -13.54
CA PHE A 33 20.33 -26.60 -13.43
C PHE A 33 19.75 -26.62 -14.84
N SER A 34 18.95 -27.65 -15.15
CA SER A 34 18.15 -27.66 -16.38
C SER A 34 17.01 -26.68 -16.24
N PRO A 35 16.81 -25.75 -17.19
CA PRO A 35 15.65 -24.85 -17.15
C PRO A 35 14.37 -25.65 -17.30
N PRO A 36 13.29 -25.25 -16.59
CA PRO A 36 11.99 -25.89 -16.73
C PRO A 36 11.47 -25.71 -18.18
N ALA A 37 10.88 -26.77 -18.71
CA ALA A 37 10.30 -26.79 -20.04
C ALA A 37 9.20 -25.71 -20.18
N PRO A 38 9.06 -25.05 -21.34
CA PRO A 38 8.04 -24.05 -21.55
C PRO A 38 6.64 -24.65 -21.45
N LEU A 39 5.80 -24.05 -20.63
CA LEU A 39 4.38 -24.35 -20.51
C LEU A 39 3.72 -24.18 -21.87
N ARG A 40 3.27 -25.26 -22.47
CA ARG A 40 2.43 -25.23 -23.66
C ARG A 40 1.06 -24.68 -23.27
N ILE A 41 0.80 -23.43 -23.62
CA ILE A 41 -0.54 -22.85 -23.59
C ILE A 41 -1.37 -23.57 -24.65
N ARG A 42 -2.31 -24.41 -24.23
CA ARG A 42 -3.34 -24.95 -25.11
C ARG A 42 -4.28 -23.82 -25.50
N ASP A 43 -4.12 -23.34 -26.71
CA ASP A 43 -5.06 -22.43 -27.39
C ASP A 43 -6.39 -23.19 -27.64
N ARG A 44 -7.32 -23.01 -26.71
CA ARG A 44 -8.71 -23.43 -26.93
C ARG A 44 -9.47 -22.27 -27.57
N ARG A 45 -9.24 -22.05 -28.87
CA ARG A 45 -10.15 -21.27 -29.69
C ARG A 45 -11.36 -22.15 -30.03
N ASN A 46 -12.39 -22.05 -29.24
CA ASN A 46 -13.71 -22.50 -29.60
C ASN A 46 -14.59 -21.25 -29.73
N HIS A 47 -14.66 -20.73 -30.95
CA HIS A 47 -15.66 -19.74 -31.31
C HIS A 47 -16.95 -20.50 -31.71
N PRO A 48 -18.10 -20.22 -31.08
CA PRO A 48 -19.38 -20.62 -31.65
C PRO A 48 -19.70 -19.72 -32.84
N ARG A 49 -20.04 -20.36 -33.96
CA ARG A 49 -20.51 -19.74 -35.20
C ARG A 49 -21.79 -18.94 -34.93
N HIS A 50 -21.77 -17.67 -35.29
CA HIS A 50 -22.97 -16.86 -35.37
C HIS A 50 -23.93 -17.43 -36.40
N THR A 51 -25.05 -17.95 -35.95
CA THR A 51 -26.19 -18.29 -36.80
C THR A 51 -26.93 -17.00 -37.12
N ARG A 52 -26.94 -16.65 -38.39
CA ARG A 52 -27.69 -15.53 -38.96
C ARG A 52 -29.18 -15.91 -38.89
N VAL A 53 -29.96 -15.23 -38.05
CA VAL A 53 -31.41 -15.35 -38.05
C VAL A 53 -31.97 -14.27 -38.96
N SER A 54 -32.62 -14.68 -40.05
CA SER A 54 -33.34 -13.82 -41.00
C SER A 54 -34.54 -13.19 -40.29
N ALA A 55 -34.68 -11.88 -40.40
CA ALA A 55 -35.85 -11.15 -39.95
C ALA A 55 -37.01 -11.40 -40.90
N SER A 56 -38.09 -11.97 -40.42
CA SER A 56 -39.39 -12.03 -41.06
C SER A 56 -40.27 -10.89 -40.59
N LEU A 57 -40.78 -10.16 -41.54
CA LEU A 57 -41.72 -9.05 -41.39
C LEU A 57 -43.05 -9.56 -40.80
N PHE A 58 -43.42 -9.07 -39.60
CA PHE A 58 -44.79 -8.96 -39.19
C PHE A 58 -45.04 -7.59 -38.60
N GLY A 59 -45.86 -6.80 -39.30
CA GLY A 59 -46.34 -5.54 -38.79
C GLY A 59 -47.37 -5.78 -37.69
N SER A 60 -47.24 -5.06 -36.61
CA SER A 60 -48.31 -4.76 -35.65
C SER A 60 -48.15 -3.36 -35.13
N SER A 61 -49.18 -2.56 -35.42
CA SER A 61 -49.38 -1.20 -34.96
C SER A 61 -49.47 -1.13 -33.41
N PHE A 62 -48.56 -0.35 -32.83
CA PHE A 62 -48.68 0.08 -31.41
C PHE A 62 -49.21 1.50 -31.36
N PRO A 63 -50.11 1.81 -30.46
CA PRO A 63 -50.57 3.19 -30.23
C PRO A 63 -49.46 4.03 -29.58
N PRO A 64 -49.45 5.35 -29.72
CA PRO A 64 -48.41 6.21 -29.16
C PRO A 64 -48.57 6.24 -27.61
N ALA A 65 -47.53 5.77 -26.93
CA ALA A 65 -47.44 5.92 -25.46
C ALA A 65 -47.24 7.38 -25.13
N SER A 66 -48.11 7.86 -24.27
CA SER A 66 -48.14 9.20 -23.73
C SER A 66 -46.80 9.56 -23.04
N SER A 67 -46.25 10.71 -23.38
CA SER A 67 -45.13 11.39 -22.75
C SER A 67 -45.43 11.79 -21.31
N ALA A 68 -45.08 10.95 -20.35
CA ALA A 68 -45.14 11.31 -18.94
C ALA A 68 -44.08 10.53 -18.11
N ALA A 69 -42.81 10.65 -18.46
CA ALA A 69 -41.72 10.11 -17.63
C ALA A 69 -40.38 10.84 -17.90
N SER A 70 -40.35 12.17 -17.77
CA SER A 70 -39.08 12.91 -17.82
C SER A 70 -38.92 14.02 -16.78
N ALA A 71 -39.72 14.00 -15.71
CA ALA A 71 -39.68 15.06 -14.69
C ALA A 71 -39.03 14.63 -13.35
N SER A 72 -38.64 13.35 -13.16
CA SER A 72 -38.14 12.91 -11.82
C SER A 72 -36.61 12.81 -11.70
N SER A 73 -35.85 12.84 -12.79
CA SER A 73 -34.37 12.78 -12.71
C SER A 73 -33.69 14.14 -12.60
N ALA A 74 -34.37 15.24 -12.97
CA ALA A 74 -33.82 16.58 -12.86
C ALA A 74 -33.92 17.18 -11.45
N SER A 75 -34.85 16.69 -10.59
CA SER A 75 -35.03 17.25 -9.25
C SER A 75 -34.02 16.73 -8.21
N GLN A 76 -33.34 15.63 -8.48
CA GLN A 76 -32.29 15.12 -7.57
C GLN A 76 -30.92 15.78 -7.80
N ALA A 77 -30.68 16.35 -8.97
CA ALA A 77 -29.43 17.06 -9.27
C ALA A 77 -29.44 18.50 -8.73
N THR A 78 -30.60 19.14 -8.60
CA THR A 78 -30.70 20.54 -8.16
C THR A 78 -30.72 20.70 -6.63
N ALA A 79 -31.07 19.68 -5.86
CA ALA A 79 -31.00 19.74 -4.38
C ALA A 79 -29.55 19.66 -3.84
N ALA A 80 -28.57 19.33 -4.67
CA ALA A 80 -27.14 19.29 -4.28
C ALA A 80 -26.41 20.62 -4.45
N ALA A 81 -27.05 21.64 -5.03
CA ALA A 81 -26.44 22.94 -5.32
C ALA A 81 -26.67 24.00 -4.22
N GLU A 82 -27.48 23.70 -3.19
CA GLU A 82 -27.71 24.64 -2.09
C GLU A 82 -26.69 24.44 -0.96
N ALA A 83 -25.90 25.47 -0.75
CA ALA A 83 -24.80 25.66 0.18
C ALA A 83 -23.47 25.07 -0.29
N ALA A 84 -22.90 25.62 -1.36
CA ALA A 84 -21.47 25.44 -1.64
C ALA A 84 -20.64 26.00 -0.46
N GLY A 85 -20.25 25.13 0.45
CA GLY A 85 -19.33 25.48 1.53
C GLY A 85 -17.96 25.83 0.96
N THR A 86 -17.24 26.71 1.64
CA THR A 86 -15.85 27.02 1.25
C THR A 86 -14.99 25.77 1.38
N THR A 87 -14.30 25.38 0.31
CA THR A 87 -13.30 24.31 0.36
C THR A 87 -12.14 24.75 1.22
N VAL A 88 -11.79 23.91 2.21
CA VAL A 88 -10.68 24.14 3.13
C VAL A 88 -9.65 23.04 3.01
N TRP A 89 -8.42 23.37 3.43
CA TRP A 89 -7.32 22.43 3.53
C TRP A 89 -6.99 22.18 5.00
N PHE A 90 -6.64 20.93 5.28
CA PHE A 90 -6.12 20.49 6.57
C PHE A 90 -4.98 19.51 6.33
N GLN A 91 -3.91 19.58 7.13
CA GLN A 91 -2.82 18.64 7.04
C GLN A 91 -2.28 18.33 8.43
N LYS A 92 -1.98 17.05 8.66
CA LYS A 92 -1.41 16.56 9.92
C LYS A 92 -0.48 15.39 9.66
N THR A 93 0.69 15.43 10.29
CA THR A 93 1.56 14.25 10.35
C THR A 93 1.22 13.47 11.61
N ILE A 94 1.04 12.16 11.45
CA ILE A 94 0.78 11.22 12.54
C ILE A 94 1.87 10.16 12.56
N GLU A 95 2.15 9.60 13.73
CA GLU A 95 3.08 8.52 13.92
C GLU A 95 2.32 7.23 14.21
N LEU A 96 2.67 6.17 13.50
CA LEU A 96 2.20 4.82 13.76
C LEU A 96 3.17 4.09 14.66
N PRO A 97 2.69 3.21 15.55
CA PRO A 97 3.58 2.38 16.35
C PRO A 97 4.42 1.48 15.43
N PRO A 98 5.56 0.97 15.91
CA PRO A 98 6.33 -0.02 15.18
C PRO A 98 5.48 -1.26 14.87
N TYR A 99 5.47 -1.67 13.62
CA TYR A 99 4.85 -2.91 13.17
C TYR A 99 5.92 -3.94 12.81
N LYS A 100 5.59 -5.20 12.98
CA LYS A 100 6.35 -6.30 12.39
C LYS A 100 6.15 -6.25 10.88
N ARG A 101 7.06 -6.85 10.13
CA ARG A 101 6.91 -7.07 8.69
C ARG A 101 5.55 -7.72 8.39
N GLY A 102 4.87 -7.21 7.35
CA GLY A 102 3.56 -7.65 6.92
C GLY A 102 2.59 -6.51 6.64
N CYS A 103 1.35 -6.86 6.36
CA CYS A 103 0.28 -5.93 6.00
C CYS A 103 -0.64 -5.69 7.20
N HIS A 104 -0.84 -4.41 7.59
CA HIS A 104 -1.52 -4.03 8.83
C HIS A 104 -2.67 -3.07 8.56
N ILE A 105 -3.89 -3.40 9.02
CA ILE A 105 -5.04 -2.51 8.91
C ILE A 105 -4.87 -1.33 9.86
N ILE A 106 -4.86 -0.11 9.31
CA ILE A 106 -4.62 1.13 10.07
C ILE A 106 -5.78 2.13 10.01
N THR A 107 -6.91 1.79 9.39
CA THR A 107 -8.06 2.69 9.22
C THR A 107 -8.47 3.35 10.53
N SER A 108 -8.65 2.55 11.59
CA SER A 108 -9.07 3.06 12.90
C SER A 108 -8.00 3.89 13.60
N GLN A 109 -6.70 3.60 13.37
CA GLN A 109 -5.60 4.41 13.90
C GLN A 109 -5.60 5.79 13.27
N ILE A 110 -5.76 5.89 11.94
CA ILE A 110 -5.85 7.18 11.25
C ILE A 110 -7.04 7.97 11.77
N MET A 111 -8.23 7.35 11.85
CA MET A 111 -9.45 8.02 12.33
C MET A 111 -9.30 8.56 13.77
N ARG A 112 -8.61 7.83 14.65
CA ARG A 112 -8.33 8.30 16.02
C ARG A 112 -7.28 9.41 16.07
N ALA A 113 -6.25 9.32 15.22
CA ALA A 113 -5.17 10.30 15.19
C ALA A 113 -5.55 11.60 14.48
N VAL A 114 -6.56 11.56 13.60
CA VAL A 114 -7.06 12.69 12.82
C VAL A 114 -8.57 12.86 13.05
N PRO A 115 -9.02 13.20 14.27
CA PRO A 115 -10.45 13.38 14.56
C PRO A 115 -11.07 14.52 13.77
N GLU A 116 -10.27 15.41 13.21
CA GLU A 116 -10.68 16.53 12.35
C GLU A 116 -11.43 16.06 11.09
N ILE A 117 -11.27 14.79 10.68
CA ILE A 117 -12.07 14.18 9.60
C ILE A 117 -13.56 14.34 9.86
N ALA A 118 -13.99 14.26 11.14
CA ALA A 118 -15.38 14.38 11.55
C ALA A 118 -16.00 15.77 11.27
N GLU A 119 -15.21 16.78 10.96
CA GLU A 119 -15.69 18.11 10.60
C GLU A 119 -16.13 18.21 9.12
N PHE A 120 -15.67 17.29 8.28
CA PHE A 120 -15.85 17.37 6.83
C PHE A 120 -17.16 16.71 6.40
N ARG A 121 -17.98 17.46 5.65
CA ARG A 121 -19.18 16.96 5.01
C ARG A 121 -18.84 16.08 3.81
N VAL A 122 -17.94 16.58 2.98
CA VAL A 122 -17.47 15.93 1.74
C VAL A 122 -16.04 16.39 1.45
N GLY A 123 -15.24 15.51 0.87
CA GLY A 123 -13.86 15.84 0.50
C GLY A 123 -13.07 14.62 0.09
N ILE A 124 -11.77 14.82 0.03
CA ILE A 124 -10.77 13.79 -0.18
C ILE A 124 -9.69 13.88 0.89
N ALA A 125 -9.21 12.75 1.36
CA ALA A 125 -8.00 12.64 2.16
C ALA A 125 -6.92 11.98 1.33
N ASN A 126 -5.78 12.63 1.20
CA ASN A 126 -4.54 12.01 0.74
C ASN A 126 -3.75 11.54 1.96
N ILE A 127 -3.36 10.27 1.97
CA ILE A 127 -2.56 9.65 3.02
C ILE A 127 -1.24 9.25 2.37
N PHE A 128 -0.14 9.78 2.88
CA PHE A 128 1.20 9.60 2.32
C PHE A 128 2.14 9.04 3.39
N VAL A 129 2.80 7.90 3.12
CA VAL A 129 3.80 7.35 4.02
C VAL A 129 5.16 8.00 3.77
N LEU A 130 5.76 8.52 4.84
CA LEU A 130 7.04 9.24 4.79
C LEU A 130 8.22 8.26 4.92
N HIS A 131 8.24 7.23 4.06
CA HIS A 131 9.30 6.22 4.06
C HIS A 131 9.43 5.49 2.72
N THR A 132 10.63 4.99 2.44
CA THR A 132 10.95 4.26 1.21
C THR A 132 10.82 2.75 1.32
N SER A 133 10.60 2.21 2.52
CA SER A 133 10.52 0.76 2.79
C SER A 133 9.19 0.33 3.43
N ALA A 134 8.19 1.21 3.35
CA ALA A 134 6.81 0.93 3.73
C ALA A 134 5.86 1.47 2.66
N SER A 135 4.66 0.93 2.55
CA SER A 135 3.69 1.30 1.53
C SER A 135 2.28 1.34 2.07
N LEU A 136 1.36 1.87 1.25
CA LEU A 136 -0.06 1.95 1.57
C LEU A 136 -0.89 1.21 0.53
N THR A 137 -1.97 0.57 0.96
CA THR A 137 -2.97 0.01 0.05
C THR A 137 -4.36 0.01 0.68
N ILE A 138 -5.38 -0.23 -0.15
CA ILE A 138 -6.74 -0.53 0.28
C ILE A 138 -7.02 -1.96 -0.12
N ASN A 139 -7.42 -2.78 0.84
CA ASN A 139 -7.75 -4.19 0.60
C ASN A 139 -8.87 -4.65 1.54
N GLU A 140 -9.23 -5.91 1.45
CA GLU A 140 -10.23 -6.53 2.31
C GLU A 140 -9.81 -6.52 3.78
N ASN A 141 -10.74 -6.15 4.66
CA ASN A 141 -10.54 -6.11 6.12
C ASN A 141 -11.35 -7.17 6.88
N ALA A 142 -11.95 -8.15 6.18
CA ALA A 142 -12.83 -9.15 6.78
C ALA A 142 -12.08 -10.46 7.11
N SER A 143 -11.30 -11.01 6.17
CA SER A 143 -10.53 -12.23 6.40
C SER A 143 -9.14 -11.91 6.97
N PRO A 144 -8.72 -12.60 8.03
CA PRO A 144 -7.36 -12.49 8.57
C PRO A 144 -6.29 -13.09 7.64
N ASP A 145 -6.68 -13.89 6.66
CA ASP A 145 -5.76 -14.54 5.73
C ASP A 145 -5.27 -13.57 4.64
N VAL A 146 -6.10 -12.58 4.27
CA VAL A 146 -5.75 -11.60 3.21
C VAL A 146 -4.41 -10.90 3.47
N PRO A 147 -4.14 -10.33 4.65
CA PRO A 147 -2.83 -9.71 4.91
C PRO A 147 -1.66 -10.70 4.88
N LEU A 148 -1.87 -11.96 5.26
CA LEU A 148 -0.86 -13.01 5.21
C LEU A 148 -0.54 -13.41 3.76
N ASP A 149 -1.56 -13.69 2.98
CA ASP A 149 -1.41 -14.01 1.54
C ASP A 149 -0.78 -12.85 0.75
N MET A 150 -1.09 -11.61 1.13
CA MET A 150 -0.47 -10.42 0.53
C MET A 150 1.03 -10.37 0.82
N GLU A 151 1.45 -10.59 2.07
CA GLU A 151 2.88 -10.63 2.43
C GLU A 151 3.59 -11.77 1.70
N ASP A 152 3.00 -12.97 1.64
CA ASP A 152 3.56 -14.10 0.92
C ASP A 152 3.68 -13.84 -0.59
N ALA A 153 2.68 -13.18 -1.19
CA ALA A 153 2.73 -12.79 -2.59
C ALA A 153 3.85 -11.76 -2.86
N LEU A 154 3.98 -10.76 -2.00
CA LEU A 154 5.02 -9.75 -2.10
C LEU A 154 6.42 -10.34 -1.93
N ASN A 155 6.59 -11.34 -1.04
CA ASN A 155 7.85 -12.07 -0.87
C ASN A 155 8.24 -12.88 -2.09
N ARG A 156 7.26 -13.43 -2.82
CA ARG A 156 7.54 -14.11 -4.10
C ARG A 156 7.91 -13.13 -5.22
N ILE A 157 7.32 -11.93 -5.23
CA ILE A 157 7.60 -10.89 -6.25
C ILE A 157 8.99 -10.28 -6.04
N ALA A 158 9.33 -9.96 -4.80
CA ALA A 158 10.61 -9.37 -4.42
C ALA A 158 11.24 -10.18 -3.27
N PRO A 159 11.85 -11.34 -3.58
CA PRO A 159 12.47 -12.19 -2.58
C PRO A 159 13.75 -11.57 -2.02
N GLU A 160 14.06 -11.87 -0.77
CA GLU A 160 15.34 -11.54 -0.19
C GLU A 160 16.48 -12.32 -0.86
N GLY A 161 17.69 -11.77 -0.83
CA GLY A 161 18.86 -12.44 -1.37
C GLY A 161 20.01 -11.51 -1.67
N ASN A 162 21.12 -12.11 -2.08
CA ASN A 162 22.37 -11.42 -2.43
C ASN A 162 22.47 -11.02 -3.91
N HIS A 163 21.39 -11.17 -4.66
CA HIS A 163 21.34 -10.82 -6.10
C HIS A 163 21.11 -9.32 -6.34
N TYR A 164 20.80 -8.57 -5.31
CA TYR A 164 20.69 -7.11 -5.36
C TYR A 164 22.05 -6.43 -5.21
N ARG A 165 22.17 -5.20 -5.69
CA ARG A 165 23.37 -4.38 -5.51
C ARG A 165 23.36 -3.60 -4.20
N HIS A 166 22.16 -3.24 -3.72
CA HIS A 166 21.94 -2.50 -2.48
C HIS A 166 21.77 -3.51 -1.34
N LEU A 167 22.80 -3.68 -0.51
CA LEU A 167 22.87 -4.69 0.56
C LEU A 167 23.38 -4.12 1.89
N ASP A 168 23.63 -2.80 1.98
CA ASP A 168 24.28 -2.18 3.13
C ASP A 168 23.47 -2.28 4.42
N GLU A 169 22.12 -2.25 4.30
CA GLU A 169 21.21 -2.32 5.44
C GLU A 169 20.57 -3.72 5.64
N GLY A 170 21.08 -4.74 4.97
CA GLY A 170 20.62 -6.13 5.09
C GLY A 170 19.86 -6.65 3.87
N TYR A 171 19.60 -7.97 3.89
CA TYR A 171 18.99 -8.65 2.73
C TYR A 171 17.52 -8.29 2.50
N ASP A 172 16.83 -7.75 3.49
CA ASP A 172 15.43 -7.33 3.42
C ASP A 172 15.25 -5.90 2.90
N ASP A 173 16.34 -5.11 2.80
CA ASP A 173 16.24 -3.69 2.50
C ASP A 173 15.85 -3.42 1.04
N MET A 174 16.63 -3.92 0.07
CA MET A 174 16.28 -3.71 -1.33
C MET A 174 14.94 -4.34 -1.74
N PRO A 175 14.57 -5.56 -1.30
CA PRO A 175 13.21 -6.07 -1.44
C PRO A 175 12.13 -5.13 -0.89
N ALA A 176 12.37 -4.49 0.26
CA ALA A 176 11.44 -3.53 0.83
C ALA A 176 11.24 -2.30 -0.07
N HIS A 177 12.31 -1.76 -0.66
CA HIS A 177 12.23 -0.68 -1.64
C HIS A 177 11.45 -1.07 -2.89
N VAL A 178 11.66 -2.28 -3.40
CA VAL A 178 10.91 -2.81 -4.56
C VAL A 178 9.43 -2.92 -4.23
N LYS A 179 9.07 -3.56 -3.10
CA LYS A 179 7.68 -3.71 -2.65
C LYS A 179 7.01 -2.37 -2.44
N SER A 180 7.70 -1.43 -1.78
CA SER A 180 7.20 -0.07 -1.55
C SER A 180 6.91 0.66 -2.87
N SER A 181 7.80 0.54 -3.85
CA SER A 181 7.63 1.14 -5.17
C SER A 181 6.47 0.52 -5.95
N LEU A 182 6.26 -0.79 -5.85
CA LEU A 182 5.18 -1.50 -6.53
C LEU A 182 3.81 -1.22 -5.92
N MET A 183 3.71 -1.16 -4.59
CA MET A 183 2.47 -0.94 -3.86
C MET A 183 2.07 0.55 -3.81
N GLY A 184 3.05 1.43 -3.74
CA GLY A 184 2.87 2.88 -3.67
C GLY A 184 2.92 3.45 -2.25
N CYS A 185 3.30 4.73 -2.18
CA CYS A 185 3.46 5.46 -0.93
C CYS A 185 2.25 6.35 -0.58
N SER A 186 1.22 6.38 -1.42
CA SER A 186 0.11 7.34 -1.29
C SER A 186 -1.22 6.71 -1.64
N LEU A 187 -2.26 7.10 -0.89
CA LEU A 187 -3.66 6.78 -1.17
C LEU A 187 -4.49 8.05 -1.17
N THR A 188 -5.47 8.13 -2.07
CA THR A 188 -6.52 9.15 -2.01
C THR A 188 -7.86 8.47 -1.72
N VAL A 189 -8.48 8.85 -0.60
CA VAL A 189 -9.71 8.24 -0.09
C VAL A 189 -10.78 9.32 -0.01
N PRO A 190 -11.98 9.11 -0.58
CA PRO A 190 -13.09 10.05 -0.41
C PRO A 190 -13.53 10.14 1.05
N ILE A 191 -13.96 11.35 1.44
CA ILE A 191 -14.59 11.61 2.74
C ILE A 191 -16.05 11.94 2.49
N MET A 192 -16.93 11.37 3.30
CA MET A 192 -18.36 11.69 3.33
C MET A 192 -18.88 11.60 4.76
N SER A 193 -19.54 12.66 5.21
CA SER A 193 -20.17 12.72 6.54
C SER A 193 -19.21 12.34 7.67
N GLY A 194 -18.03 12.95 7.68
CA GLY A 194 -17.04 12.79 8.74
C GLY A 194 -16.28 11.46 8.76
N ARG A 195 -16.35 10.68 7.70
CA ARG A 195 -15.71 9.35 7.63
C ARG A 195 -15.10 9.10 6.26
N PHE A 196 -14.14 8.21 6.20
CA PHE A 196 -13.68 7.65 4.93
C PHE A 196 -14.83 6.91 4.24
N LYS A 197 -15.08 7.22 2.97
CA LYS A 197 -16.07 6.56 2.13
C LYS A 197 -15.45 5.28 1.54
N LEU A 198 -15.25 4.29 2.39
CA LEU A 198 -14.79 2.96 2.03
C LEU A 198 -15.98 2.03 1.78
N GLY A 199 -15.78 1.03 0.91
CA GLY A 199 -16.72 -0.08 0.77
C GLY A 199 -16.75 -0.94 2.05
N THR A 200 -17.75 -1.80 2.16
CA THR A 200 -18.03 -2.62 3.37
C THR A 200 -16.82 -3.41 3.85
N TRP A 201 -16.05 -3.95 2.92
CA TRP A 201 -14.90 -4.79 3.22
C TRP A 201 -13.56 -4.10 2.98
N GLN A 202 -13.55 -2.82 2.64
CA GLN A 202 -12.31 -2.09 2.43
C GLN A 202 -11.72 -1.59 3.75
N GLY A 203 -10.42 -1.76 3.89
CA GLY A 203 -9.60 -1.15 4.94
C GLY A 203 -8.36 -0.53 4.36
N ILE A 204 -7.86 0.52 5.02
CA ILE A 204 -6.58 1.13 4.71
C ILE A 204 -5.52 0.32 5.41
N TYR A 205 -4.53 -0.11 4.63
CA TYR A 205 -3.39 -0.89 5.10
C TYR A 205 -2.10 -0.08 5.03
N MET A 206 -1.27 -0.20 6.05
CA MET A 206 0.15 0.07 6.01
C MET A 206 0.88 -1.27 5.88
N ASN A 207 1.73 -1.38 4.87
CA ASN A 207 2.53 -2.57 4.64
C ASN A 207 3.96 -2.25 5.09
N GLU A 208 4.41 -2.92 6.15
CA GLU A 208 5.79 -2.86 6.63
C GLU A 208 6.61 -3.92 5.91
N HIS A 209 7.66 -3.49 5.19
CA HIS A 209 8.45 -4.39 4.37
C HIS A 209 9.80 -4.77 4.99
N ARG A 210 10.19 -4.12 6.11
CA ARG A 210 11.42 -4.44 6.86
C ARG A 210 11.14 -5.36 8.02
N ASN A 211 12.10 -6.21 8.34
CA ASN A 211 12.05 -7.07 9.53
C ASN A 211 12.06 -6.24 10.83
N TYR A 212 12.75 -5.07 10.79
CA TYR A 212 12.89 -4.13 11.90
C TYR A 212 12.71 -2.71 11.39
N GLY A 213 11.48 -2.32 11.04
CA GLY A 213 11.19 -1.04 10.38
C GLY A 213 11.07 0.16 11.32
N GLY A 214 10.78 -0.06 12.61
CA GLY A 214 10.52 1.03 13.56
C GLY A 214 9.15 1.70 13.37
N ALA A 215 8.96 2.86 14.00
CA ALA A 215 7.76 3.67 13.84
C ALA A 215 7.72 4.32 12.46
N ARG A 216 6.53 4.42 11.86
CA ARG A 216 6.33 5.04 10.55
C ARG A 216 5.48 6.28 10.67
N GLN A 217 5.81 7.31 9.90
CA GLN A 217 5.03 8.53 9.86
C GLN A 217 4.16 8.58 8.60
N LEU A 218 2.93 9.07 8.78
CA LEU A 218 2.00 9.35 7.70
C LEU A 218 1.68 10.85 7.69
N CYS A 219 1.72 11.46 6.52
CA CYS A 219 1.15 12.77 6.28
C CYS A 219 -0.28 12.60 5.76
N VAL A 220 -1.27 13.10 6.50
CA VAL A 220 -2.67 13.09 6.10
C VAL A 220 -3.08 14.50 5.70
N THR A 221 -3.41 14.67 4.42
CA THR A 221 -3.88 15.94 3.86
C THR A 221 -5.33 15.80 3.46
N ILE A 222 -6.18 16.69 3.94
CA ILE A 222 -7.61 16.71 3.61
C ILE A 222 -7.92 17.99 2.84
N GLN A 223 -8.62 17.84 1.73
CA GLN A 223 -9.26 18.92 0.99
C GLN A 223 -10.76 18.64 0.93
N GLY A 224 -11.57 19.58 1.37
CA GLY A 224 -13.01 19.36 1.37
C GLY A 224 -13.81 20.50 1.97
N GLU A 225 -15.11 20.28 2.09
CA GLU A 225 -16.03 21.20 2.68
C GLU A 225 -16.44 20.72 4.08
N LYS A 226 -16.36 21.61 5.06
CA LYS A 226 -16.88 21.39 6.41
C LYS A 226 -18.40 21.57 6.44
N ARG A 227 -19.04 21.14 7.52
CA ARG A 227 -20.45 21.45 7.75
C ARG A 227 -20.64 22.97 7.94
N ALA A 228 -21.65 23.53 7.30
CA ALA A 228 -21.97 24.94 7.41
C ALA A 228 -22.39 25.37 8.85
N ASP A 229 -22.93 24.41 9.64
CA ASP A 229 -23.37 24.65 11.01
C ASP A 229 -22.25 24.49 12.06
N GLY A 230 -21.00 24.20 11.63
CA GLY A 230 -19.84 24.03 12.49
C GLY A 230 -19.86 22.79 13.41
N ARG A 231 -20.89 21.93 13.30
CA ARG A 231 -20.97 20.69 14.10
C ARG A 231 -20.13 19.59 13.48
N VAL A 232 -19.65 18.68 14.33
CA VAL A 232 -18.93 17.46 13.90
C VAL A 232 -19.88 16.28 13.71
N TYR A 233 -19.54 15.38 12.81
CA TYR A 233 -20.25 14.10 12.66
C TYR A 233 -19.85 13.17 13.82
N ARG A 234 -20.80 12.33 14.29
CA ARG A 234 -20.59 11.32 15.34
C ARG A 234 -20.53 9.92 14.76
#